data_1d7d606a067f637fd76adc9887dd7459
#
_entry.id   1d7d606a067f637fd76adc9887dd7459
#
_cell.length_a   1.000
_cell.length_b   1.000
_cell.length_c   1.000
_cell.angle_alpha   90.00
_cell.angle_beta   90.00
_cell.angle_gamma   90.00
#
_symmetry.space_group_name_H-M   'P 1'
#
loop_
_entity.id
_entity.type
_entity.pdbx_description
1 polymer ?
#
loop_
_entity_poly.entity_id
_entity_poly.type
_entity_poly.pdbx_seq_one_letter_code
_entity_poly.pdbx_strand_id
1 'polypeptide(L)'
;MEPEVARWTRPFLHELLEEIPKDVVSLIDVGCGRGIVGAMTRIYRSPRRLVGVDIFQDYIDFCEKYIIYDELHRLDLRQTPLPFQDREFSVATCIETIEHLSKRHGEKLLEELRRIADTVIVSTPSSFFRQPKSHVARNPFQAHVSKWTVEDFKKRGYDVKGVGGLAAYKLEIPTRKLTSKFPRLHQFLLARAP
;
A
#
# COMPACT_ATOMS: atom_id res chain seq x y z
N MET A 1 -10.15 13.19 14.34
CA MET A 1 -9.81 12.51 13.09
C MET A 1 -9.64 13.59 12.04
N GLU A 2 -8.43 13.79 11.55
CA GLU A 2 -8.20 14.88 10.61
C GLU A 2 -8.91 14.59 9.27
N PRO A 3 -9.66 15.54 8.73
CA PRO A 3 -10.43 15.36 7.50
C PRO A 3 -9.56 14.99 6.27
N GLU A 4 -8.26 15.27 6.32
CA GLU A 4 -7.32 15.00 5.22
C GLU A 4 -7.09 13.50 4.94
N VAL A 5 -6.97 12.66 5.97
CA VAL A 5 -6.73 11.21 5.77
C VAL A 5 -7.90 10.55 5.02
N ALA A 6 -9.13 10.97 5.34
CA ALA A 6 -10.32 10.45 4.67
C ALA A 6 -10.44 10.89 3.20
N ARG A 7 -9.78 11.99 2.82
CA ARG A 7 -9.87 12.58 1.48
C ARG A 7 -8.95 11.88 0.47
N TRP A 8 -7.81 11.34 0.94
CA TRP A 8 -6.81 10.70 0.07
C TRP A 8 -7.09 9.21 -0.17
N THR A 9 -7.79 8.53 0.75
CA THR A 9 -7.97 7.08 0.71
C THR A 9 -9.32 6.62 0.16
N ARG A 10 -10.34 7.46 0.19
CA ARG A 10 -11.71 7.06 -0.17
C ARG A 10 -11.91 6.56 -1.61
N PRO A 11 -11.35 7.21 -2.66
CA PRO A 11 -11.68 6.80 -4.03
C PRO A 11 -11.10 5.44 -4.42
N PHE A 12 -10.11 4.94 -3.67
CA PHE A 12 -9.33 3.79 -4.12
C PHE A 12 -9.40 2.58 -3.17
N LEU A 13 -9.99 2.73 -1.99
CA LEU A 13 -10.16 1.61 -1.07
C LEU A 13 -11.06 0.51 -1.62
N HIS A 14 -12.05 0.86 -2.41
CA HIS A 14 -12.94 -0.12 -3.04
C HIS A 14 -12.17 -0.96 -4.07
N GLU A 15 -11.40 -0.31 -4.94
CA GLU A 15 -10.57 -0.99 -5.94
C GLU A 15 -9.51 -1.86 -5.27
N LEU A 16 -8.92 -1.40 -4.16
CA LEU A 16 -7.98 -2.19 -3.39
C LEU A 16 -8.64 -3.46 -2.82
N LEU A 17 -9.82 -3.32 -2.22
CA LEU A 17 -10.55 -4.47 -1.69
C LEU A 17 -10.93 -5.50 -2.77
N GLU A 18 -11.16 -5.06 -4.00
CA GLU A 18 -11.41 -5.97 -5.12
C GLU A 18 -10.17 -6.81 -5.50
N GLU A 19 -8.96 -6.29 -5.26
CA GLU A 19 -7.72 -7.03 -5.50
C GLU A 19 -7.41 -8.05 -4.41
N ILE A 20 -7.89 -7.82 -3.19
CA ILE A 20 -7.72 -8.79 -2.08
C ILE A 20 -8.70 -9.95 -2.28
N PRO A 21 -8.23 -11.20 -2.44
CA PRO A 21 -9.10 -12.36 -2.58
C PRO A 21 -10.14 -12.45 -1.46
N LYS A 22 -11.34 -12.92 -1.80
CA LYS A 22 -12.43 -13.06 -0.81
C LYS A 22 -12.14 -14.11 0.25
N ASP A 23 -11.36 -15.10 -0.11
CA ASP A 23 -10.96 -16.26 0.69
C ASP A 23 -9.54 -16.12 1.26
N VAL A 24 -9.02 -14.88 1.36
CA VAL A 24 -7.69 -14.62 1.93
C VAL A 24 -7.58 -15.21 3.34
N VAL A 25 -6.56 -16.05 3.56
CA VAL A 25 -6.32 -16.72 4.84
C VAL A 25 -5.42 -15.88 5.75
N SER A 26 -4.37 -15.31 5.19
CA SER A 26 -3.40 -14.48 5.93
C SER A 26 -3.01 -13.27 5.09
N LEU A 27 -2.90 -12.11 5.72
CA LEU A 27 -2.48 -10.88 5.06
C LEU A 27 -1.45 -10.14 5.91
N ILE A 28 -0.40 -9.67 5.26
CA ILE A 28 0.55 -8.71 5.83
C ILE A 28 0.41 -7.34 5.17
N ASP A 29 0.25 -6.30 5.96
CA ASP A 29 0.14 -4.90 5.53
C ASP A 29 1.44 -4.16 5.84
N VAL A 30 2.24 -3.94 4.80
CA VAL A 30 3.62 -3.42 4.91
C VAL A 30 3.63 -1.91 4.67
N GLY A 31 3.98 -1.16 5.71
CA GLY A 31 3.76 0.27 5.82
C GLY A 31 2.31 0.56 6.20
N CYS A 32 1.83 -0.11 7.24
CA CYS A 32 0.41 -0.13 7.61
C CYS A 32 -0.15 1.23 8.07
N GLY A 33 0.71 2.19 8.41
CA GLY A 33 0.30 3.50 8.87
C GLY A 33 -0.68 3.39 10.07
N ARG A 34 -1.81 4.10 9.99
CA ARG A 34 -2.88 4.02 11.00
C ARG A 34 -3.86 2.86 10.79
N GLY A 35 -3.49 1.85 9.99
CA GLY A 35 -4.22 0.60 9.87
C GLY A 35 -5.51 0.66 9.04
N ILE A 36 -5.66 1.61 8.13
CA ILE A 36 -6.88 1.72 7.29
C ILE A 36 -7.07 0.45 6.44
N VAL A 37 -6.03 -0.04 5.80
CA VAL A 37 -6.07 -1.27 4.99
C VAL A 37 -6.38 -2.46 5.87
N GLY A 38 -5.74 -2.59 7.03
CA GLY A 38 -6.00 -3.65 8.00
C GLY A 38 -7.46 -3.65 8.48
N ALA A 39 -7.99 -2.51 8.90
CA ALA A 39 -9.37 -2.39 9.36
C ALA A 39 -10.38 -2.76 8.26
N MET A 40 -10.19 -2.29 7.05
CA MET A 40 -11.03 -2.64 5.89
C MET A 40 -10.94 -4.13 5.56
N THR A 41 -9.73 -4.69 5.57
CA THR A 41 -9.52 -6.12 5.37
C THR A 41 -10.22 -6.96 6.45
N ARG A 42 -10.11 -6.54 7.70
CA ARG A 42 -10.80 -7.18 8.83
C ARG A 42 -12.32 -7.21 8.63
N ILE A 43 -12.91 -6.09 8.23
CA ILE A 43 -14.37 -5.96 8.06
C ILE A 43 -14.88 -6.75 6.85
N TYR A 44 -14.19 -6.70 5.71
CA TYR A 44 -14.72 -7.19 4.44
C TYR A 44 -14.16 -8.54 3.98
N ARG A 45 -13.08 -9.02 4.59
CA ARG A 45 -12.40 -10.28 4.24
C ARG A 45 -12.24 -11.24 5.40
N SER A 46 -12.07 -10.72 6.63
CA SER A 46 -11.94 -11.49 7.87
C SER A 46 -10.86 -12.59 7.79
N PRO A 47 -9.61 -12.28 7.40
CA PRO A 47 -8.54 -13.28 7.37
C PRO A 47 -8.31 -13.86 8.77
N ARG A 48 -7.79 -15.08 8.83
CA ARG A 48 -7.42 -15.73 10.12
C ARG A 48 -6.23 -15.07 10.78
N ARG A 49 -5.32 -14.49 9.99
CA ARG A 49 -4.13 -13.79 10.46
C ARG A 49 -3.95 -12.51 9.69
N LEU A 50 -3.86 -11.39 10.40
CA LEU A 50 -3.67 -10.06 9.86
C LEU A 50 -2.50 -9.40 10.58
N VAL A 51 -1.41 -9.16 9.86
CA VAL A 51 -0.14 -8.61 10.40
C VAL A 51 0.06 -7.20 9.88
N GLY A 52 0.44 -6.27 10.75
CA GLY A 52 0.80 -4.89 10.39
C GLY A 52 2.28 -4.61 10.62
N VAL A 53 2.91 -3.92 9.67
CA VAL A 53 4.32 -3.51 9.78
C VAL A 53 4.45 -2.03 9.49
N ASP A 54 5.08 -1.27 10.37
CA ASP A 54 5.46 0.13 10.13
C ASP A 54 6.76 0.48 10.89
N ILE A 55 7.46 1.52 10.48
CA ILE A 55 8.64 2.02 11.17
C ILE A 55 8.29 3.04 12.26
N PHE A 56 7.16 3.74 12.12
CA PHE A 56 6.77 4.86 12.96
C PHE A 56 5.99 4.38 14.18
N GLN A 57 6.57 4.55 15.37
CA GLN A 57 6.02 4.02 16.61
C GLN A 57 4.59 4.51 16.90
N ASP A 58 4.30 5.79 16.67
CA ASP A 58 2.95 6.33 16.93
C ASP A 58 1.85 5.64 16.11
N TYR A 59 2.20 5.10 14.93
CA TYR A 59 1.27 4.33 14.12
C TYR A 59 1.06 2.91 14.66
N ILE A 60 2.14 2.29 15.13
CA ILE A 60 2.06 0.98 15.81
C ILE A 60 1.19 1.11 17.06
N ASP A 61 1.45 2.10 17.94
CA ASP A 61 0.69 2.34 19.15
C ASP A 61 -0.79 2.61 18.85
N PHE A 62 -1.06 3.35 17.77
CA PHE A 62 -2.44 3.59 17.32
C PHE A 62 -3.13 2.28 16.89
N CYS A 63 -2.48 1.47 16.08
CA CYS A 63 -3.04 0.20 15.60
C CYS A 63 -3.25 -0.79 16.74
N GLU A 64 -2.34 -0.84 17.72
CA GLU A 64 -2.45 -1.65 18.92
C GLU A 64 -3.64 -1.22 19.78
N LYS A 65 -3.75 0.08 20.05
CA LYS A 65 -4.86 0.67 20.82
C LYS A 65 -6.24 0.30 20.27
N TYR A 66 -6.37 0.24 18.95
CA TYR A 66 -7.64 -0.05 18.29
C TYR A 66 -7.77 -1.51 17.83
N ILE A 67 -6.81 -2.38 18.20
CA ILE A 67 -6.82 -3.84 17.94
C ILE A 67 -7.12 -4.13 16.46
N ILE A 68 -6.40 -3.42 15.57
CA ILE A 68 -6.63 -3.53 14.13
C ILE A 68 -6.03 -4.81 13.56
N TYR A 69 -4.83 -5.17 14.02
CA TYR A 69 -4.05 -6.34 13.59
C TYR A 69 -3.96 -7.39 14.69
N ASP A 70 -3.73 -8.65 14.30
CA ASP A 70 -3.43 -9.74 15.24
C ASP A 70 -1.99 -9.63 15.74
N GLU A 71 -1.10 -9.16 14.87
CA GLU A 71 0.32 -8.96 15.15
C GLU A 71 0.77 -7.61 14.58
N LEU A 72 1.64 -6.91 15.31
CA LEU A 72 2.24 -5.65 14.90
C LEU A 72 3.75 -5.72 15.06
N HIS A 73 4.47 -5.29 14.03
CA HIS A 73 5.93 -5.27 14.03
C HIS A 73 6.44 -3.89 13.67
N ARG A 74 7.31 -3.33 14.52
CA ARG A 74 8.04 -2.12 14.16
C ARG A 74 9.30 -2.50 13.38
N LEU A 75 9.27 -2.32 12.04
CA LEU A 75 10.37 -2.69 11.15
C LEU A 75 10.74 -1.55 10.22
N ASP A 76 12.03 -1.43 9.93
CA ASP A 76 12.54 -0.57 8.88
C ASP A 76 12.60 -1.32 7.54
N LEU A 77 11.73 -0.97 6.61
CA LEU A 77 11.61 -1.59 5.30
C LEU A 77 12.85 -1.41 4.39
N ARG A 78 13.83 -0.62 4.81
CA ARG A 78 15.14 -0.51 4.15
C ARG A 78 16.05 -1.67 4.50
N GLN A 79 15.74 -2.40 5.58
CA GLN A 79 16.47 -3.56 6.06
C GLN A 79 15.78 -4.83 5.55
N THR A 80 16.38 -5.46 4.56
CA THR A 80 15.94 -6.75 3.99
C THR A 80 17.01 -7.80 4.24
N PRO A 81 16.66 -9.09 4.43
CA PRO A 81 15.30 -9.67 4.38
C PRO A 81 14.43 -9.28 5.58
N LEU A 82 13.10 -9.25 5.37
CA LEU A 82 12.14 -9.12 6.46
C LEU A 82 12.08 -10.43 7.28
N PRO A 83 11.76 -10.38 8.58
CA PRO A 83 11.82 -11.55 9.47
C PRO A 83 10.62 -12.50 9.31
N PHE A 84 10.24 -12.79 8.07
CA PHE A 84 9.14 -13.68 7.71
C PHE A 84 9.65 -14.79 6.78
N GLN A 85 8.99 -15.95 6.81
CA GLN A 85 9.34 -17.10 5.98
C GLN A 85 8.90 -16.91 4.52
N ASP A 86 9.46 -17.70 3.60
CA ASP A 86 9.00 -17.72 2.22
C ASP A 86 7.55 -18.19 2.17
N ARG A 87 6.72 -17.43 1.41
CA ARG A 87 5.29 -17.71 1.21
C ARG A 87 4.48 -17.85 2.52
N GLU A 88 4.86 -17.10 3.54
CA GLU A 88 4.19 -17.13 4.86
C GLU A 88 2.77 -16.55 4.81
N PHE A 89 2.52 -15.65 3.85
CA PHE A 89 1.24 -14.96 3.72
C PHE A 89 0.55 -15.28 2.39
N SER A 90 -0.79 -15.35 2.41
CA SER A 90 -1.57 -15.42 1.18
C SER A 90 -1.48 -14.12 0.38
N VAL A 91 -1.44 -12.98 1.08
CA VAL A 91 -1.40 -11.64 0.47
C VAL A 91 -0.45 -10.73 1.24
N ALA A 92 0.37 -9.97 0.52
CA ALA A 92 1.07 -8.80 1.04
C ALA A 92 0.52 -7.53 0.39
N THR A 93 0.16 -6.54 1.21
CA THR A 93 -0.18 -5.20 0.76
C THR A 93 0.96 -4.22 1.08
N CYS A 94 1.23 -3.27 0.18
CA CYS A 94 2.18 -2.16 0.39
C CYS A 94 1.57 -0.92 -0.27
N ILE A 95 0.77 -0.18 0.51
CA ILE A 95 -0.16 0.83 -0.01
C ILE A 95 0.32 2.23 0.37
N GLU A 96 0.63 3.06 -0.65
CA GLU A 96 1.17 4.43 -0.48
C GLU A 96 2.39 4.46 0.46
N THR A 97 3.31 3.53 0.24
CA THR A 97 4.48 3.31 1.10
C THR A 97 5.78 3.29 0.30
N ILE A 98 5.78 2.66 -0.87
CA ILE A 98 7.01 2.42 -1.63
C ILE A 98 7.71 3.70 -2.10
N GLU A 99 6.97 4.79 -2.32
CA GLU A 99 7.50 6.11 -2.67
C GLU A 99 8.29 6.79 -1.57
N HIS A 100 8.11 6.34 -0.32
CA HIS A 100 8.88 6.82 0.84
C HIS A 100 10.26 6.16 0.96
N LEU A 101 10.53 5.14 0.15
CA LEU A 101 11.83 4.49 0.07
C LEU A 101 12.61 4.99 -1.14
N SER A 102 13.96 4.99 -1.05
CA SER A 102 14.77 5.19 -2.26
C SER A 102 14.45 4.11 -3.29
N LYS A 103 14.65 4.38 -4.57
CA LYS A 103 14.35 3.42 -5.65
C LYS A 103 14.97 2.05 -5.38
N ARG A 104 16.25 2.03 -4.97
CA ARG A 104 17.00 0.82 -4.62
C ARG A 104 16.34 0.02 -3.48
N HIS A 105 15.91 0.71 -2.41
CA HIS A 105 15.25 0.03 -1.29
C HIS A 105 13.85 -0.46 -1.66
N GLY A 106 13.11 0.31 -2.45
CA GLY A 106 11.80 -0.11 -2.94
C GLY A 106 11.88 -1.32 -3.87
N GLU A 107 12.92 -1.40 -4.73
CA GLU A 107 13.15 -2.59 -5.56
C GLU A 107 13.40 -3.84 -4.73
N LYS A 108 14.26 -3.75 -3.71
CA LYS A 108 14.49 -4.86 -2.77
C LYS A 108 13.23 -5.23 -1.99
N LEU A 109 12.43 -4.23 -1.59
CA LEU A 109 11.15 -4.49 -0.92
C LEU A 109 10.18 -5.26 -1.83
N LEU A 110 10.08 -4.91 -3.13
CA LEU A 110 9.22 -5.64 -4.06
C LEU A 110 9.65 -7.12 -4.23
N GLU A 111 10.97 -7.39 -4.25
CA GLU A 111 11.51 -8.76 -4.27
C GLU A 111 11.12 -9.49 -2.97
N GLU A 112 11.26 -8.81 -1.86
CA GLU A 112 10.96 -9.35 -0.54
C GLU A 112 9.47 -9.66 -0.34
N LEU A 113 8.58 -8.75 -0.78
CA LEU A 113 7.14 -8.99 -0.74
C LEU A 113 6.75 -10.24 -1.54
N ARG A 114 7.38 -10.47 -2.70
CA ARG A 114 7.16 -11.69 -3.50
C ARG A 114 7.76 -12.94 -2.88
N ARG A 115 8.76 -12.81 -2.04
CA ARG A 115 9.31 -13.93 -1.27
C ARG A 115 8.34 -14.37 -0.17
N ILE A 116 7.77 -13.42 0.57
CA ILE A 116 6.97 -13.72 1.77
C ILE A 116 5.48 -13.96 1.49
N ALA A 117 4.97 -13.64 0.30
CA ALA A 117 3.54 -13.77 -0.01
C ALA A 117 3.27 -14.38 -1.39
N ASP A 118 2.11 -15.06 -1.50
CA ASP A 118 1.63 -15.64 -2.76
C ASP A 118 1.09 -14.58 -3.72
N THR A 119 0.46 -13.53 -3.21
CA THR A 119 -0.05 -12.39 -3.99
C THR A 119 0.47 -11.10 -3.38
N VAL A 120 0.95 -10.20 -4.21
CA VAL A 120 1.45 -8.87 -3.80
C VAL A 120 0.62 -7.78 -4.43
N ILE A 121 0.14 -6.82 -3.62
CA ILE A 121 -0.63 -5.66 -4.05
C ILE A 121 0.09 -4.41 -3.58
N VAL A 122 0.48 -3.54 -4.51
CA VAL A 122 1.22 -2.30 -4.23
C VAL A 122 0.49 -1.11 -4.82
N SER A 123 0.38 -0.03 -4.09
CA SER A 123 -0.02 1.25 -4.66
C SER A 123 1.02 2.34 -4.45
N THR A 124 0.96 3.35 -5.31
CA THR A 124 1.79 4.55 -5.25
C THR A 124 1.15 5.67 -6.08
N PRO A 125 1.41 6.96 -5.78
CA PRO A 125 0.95 8.05 -6.63
C PRO A 125 1.44 7.89 -8.08
N SER A 126 0.55 8.14 -9.05
CA SER A 126 0.90 8.08 -10.49
C SER A 126 1.85 9.20 -10.94
N SER A 127 1.88 10.29 -10.17
CA SER A 127 2.77 11.43 -10.38
C SER A 127 3.59 11.71 -9.13
N PHE A 128 4.85 12.10 -9.32
CA PHE A 128 5.68 12.48 -8.20
C PHE A 128 5.29 13.88 -7.69
N PHE A 129 5.06 13.98 -6.40
CA PHE A 129 4.92 15.26 -5.68
C PHE A 129 5.63 15.19 -4.34
N ARG A 130 6.10 16.33 -3.87
CA ARG A 130 6.71 16.40 -2.53
C ARG A 130 5.62 16.54 -1.49
N GLN A 131 5.74 15.79 -0.40
CA GLN A 131 4.87 15.94 0.75
C GLN A 131 5.03 17.34 1.40
N PRO A 132 3.94 17.93 1.92
CA PRO A 132 4.01 19.17 2.68
C PRO A 132 5.00 19.08 3.84
N LYS A 133 5.75 20.17 4.10
CA LYS A 133 6.73 20.21 5.19
C LYS A 133 6.11 19.88 6.57
N SER A 134 4.85 20.25 6.80
CA SER A 134 4.12 19.95 8.03
C SER A 134 3.91 18.46 8.25
N HIS A 135 3.67 17.68 7.20
CA HIS A 135 3.53 16.22 7.28
C HIS A 135 4.87 15.57 7.63
N VAL A 136 5.93 15.99 6.92
CA VAL A 136 7.29 15.46 7.17
C VAL A 136 7.82 15.86 8.55
N ALA A 137 7.43 17.03 9.08
CA ALA A 137 7.81 17.44 10.44
C ALA A 137 7.17 16.56 11.54
N ARG A 138 5.95 16.06 11.30
CA ARG A 138 5.27 15.16 12.24
C ARG A 138 5.77 13.73 12.14
N ASN A 139 6.05 13.27 10.92
CA ASN A 139 6.58 11.94 10.65
C ASN A 139 7.64 12.04 9.52
N PRO A 140 8.95 11.96 9.85
CA PRO A 140 10.01 12.12 8.86
C PRO A 140 10.02 11.03 7.78
N PHE A 141 9.39 9.89 8.04
CA PHE A 141 9.27 8.79 7.05
C PHE A 141 8.21 9.05 5.97
N GLN A 142 7.41 10.13 6.08
CA GLN A 142 6.40 10.50 5.08
C GLN A 142 6.96 11.27 3.87
N ALA A 143 8.26 11.53 3.79
CA ALA A 143 8.84 12.19 2.62
C ALA A 143 8.78 11.30 1.38
N HIS A 144 8.23 11.79 0.27
CA HIS A 144 8.36 11.11 -1.02
C HIS A 144 9.78 11.30 -1.55
N VAL A 145 10.51 10.23 -1.72
CA VAL A 145 11.91 10.23 -2.16
C VAL A 145 12.13 9.49 -3.48
N SER A 146 11.15 8.73 -3.95
CA SER A 146 11.21 8.04 -5.23
C SER A 146 9.92 8.14 -6.04
N LYS A 147 10.06 8.05 -7.38
CA LYS A 147 8.93 7.96 -8.31
C LYS A 147 8.84 6.55 -8.85
N TRP A 148 7.62 6.04 -8.94
CA TRP A 148 7.31 4.75 -9.53
C TRP A 148 6.43 4.91 -10.76
N THR A 149 6.70 4.15 -11.80
CA THR A 149 6.00 4.21 -13.07
C THR A 149 5.35 2.87 -13.40
N VAL A 150 4.42 2.89 -14.33
CA VAL A 150 3.81 1.66 -14.87
C VAL A 150 4.86 0.67 -15.36
N GLU A 151 5.92 1.19 -16.03
CA GLU A 151 7.02 0.40 -16.56
C GLU A 151 7.85 -0.27 -15.47
N ASP A 152 8.05 0.42 -14.34
CA ASP A 152 8.80 -0.13 -13.20
C ASP A 152 8.13 -1.38 -12.62
N PHE A 153 6.80 -1.37 -12.57
CA PHE A 153 6.02 -2.52 -12.10
C PHE A 153 5.92 -3.61 -13.17
N LYS A 154 5.62 -3.25 -14.43
CA LYS A 154 5.48 -4.22 -15.53
C LYS A 154 6.75 -5.01 -15.78
N LYS A 155 7.92 -4.39 -15.69
CA LYS A 155 9.23 -5.07 -15.81
C LYS A 155 9.43 -6.17 -14.75
N ARG A 156 8.68 -6.09 -13.66
CA ARG A 156 8.72 -7.05 -12.55
C ARG A 156 7.53 -8.01 -12.53
N GLY A 157 6.76 -8.06 -13.63
CA GLY A 157 5.63 -8.99 -13.78
C GLY A 157 4.37 -8.60 -13.01
N TYR A 158 4.21 -7.31 -12.68
CA TYR A 158 2.96 -6.81 -12.10
C TYR A 158 1.98 -6.37 -13.19
N ASP A 159 0.71 -6.71 -13.02
CA ASP A 159 -0.38 -6.04 -13.69
C ASP A 159 -0.65 -4.70 -13.04
N VAL A 160 -0.81 -3.64 -13.85
CA VAL A 160 -0.94 -2.28 -13.35
C VAL A 160 -2.20 -1.63 -13.88
N LYS A 161 -3.02 -1.10 -12.99
CA LYS A 161 -4.17 -0.27 -13.32
C LYS A 161 -4.11 1.08 -12.60
N GLY A 162 -4.76 2.08 -13.16
CA GLY A 162 -4.97 3.37 -12.52
C GLY A 162 -6.22 3.34 -11.66
N VAL A 163 -6.17 3.98 -10.49
CA VAL A 163 -7.26 4.05 -9.53
C VAL A 163 -7.39 5.48 -8.94
N GLY A 164 -8.46 5.74 -8.19
CA GLY A 164 -8.66 7.03 -7.52
C GLY A 164 -9.14 8.15 -8.44
N GLY A 165 -9.73 7.86 -9.60
CA GLY A 165 -10.25 8.84 -10.55
C GLY A 165 -9.18 9.52 -11.41
N LEU A 166 -9.60 10.41 -12.32
CA LEU A 166 -8.71 11.09 -13.25
C LEU A 166 -7.92 12.21 -12.56
N ALA A 167 -6.58 12.12 -12.60
CA ALA A 167 -5.68 13.07 -11.95
C ALA A 167 -5.88 14.54 -12.40
N ALA A 168 -6.22 14.75 -13.67
CA ALA A 168 -6.39 16.09 -14.24
C ALA A 168 -7.66 16.82 -13.77
N TYR A 169 -8.68 16.10 -13.32
CA TYR A 169 -10.00 16.69 -13.06
C TYR A 169 -10.46 16.59 -11.61
N LYS A 170 -9.72 15.88 -10.74
CA LYS A 170 -10.18 15.53 -9.37
C LYS A 170 -11.63 14.99 -9.36
N LEU A 171 -12.06 14.40 -10.47
CA LEU A 171 -13.39 13.85 -10.66
C LEU A 171 -13.41 12.40 -10.19
N GLU A 172 -14.21 12.14 -9.17
CA GLU A 172 -14.53 10.79 -8.68
C GLU A 172 -15.50 10.08 -9.65
N ILE A 173 -15.12 9.92 -10.91
CA ILE A 173 -15.96 9.20 -11.87
C ILE A 173 -15.56 7.71 -11.78
N PRO A 174 -16.50 6.80 -11.53
CA PRO A 174 -16.23 5.37 -11.58
C PRO A 174 -15.95 4.94 -13.03
N THR A 175 -14.69 5.01 -13.44
CA THR A 175 -14.28 4.70 -14.82
C THR A 175 -13.65 3.31 -14.92
N ARG A 176 -14.28 2.31 -14.32
CA ARG A 176 -13.81 0.92 -14.22
C ARG A 176 -13.27 0.33 -15.55
N LYS A 177 -13.83 0.71 -16.69
CA LYS A 177 -13.40 0.20 -18.01
C LYS A 177 -12.27 0.99 -18.67
N LEU A 178 -12.03 2.25 -18.28
CA LEU A 178 -10.94 3.08 -18.82
C LEU A 178 -9.63 2.97 -18.03
N THR A 179 -9.71 2.60 -16.78
CA THR A 179 -8.60 2.63 -15.81
C THR A 179 -7.46 1.68 -16.18
N SER A 180 -7.77 0.50 -16.68
CA SER A 180 -6.75 -0.47 -17.09
C SER A 180 -6.02 -0.09 -18.39
N LYS A 181 -6.67 0.68 -19.28
CA LYS A 181 -6.08 1.11 -20.56
C LYS A 181 -5.14 2.31 -20.42
N PHE A 182 -5.44 3.22 -19.49
CA PHE A 182 -4.70 4.48 -19.31
C PHE A 182 -4.33 4.74 -17.84
N PRO A 183 -3.52 3.88 -17.20
CA PRO A 183 -3.23 4.00 -15.76
C PRO A 183 -2.56 5.33 -15.39
N ARG A 184 -1.78 5.92 -16.29
CA ARG A 184 -1.07 7.19 -16.05
C ARG A 184 -2.00 8.42 -15.89
N LEU A 185 -3.25 8.31 -16.33
CA LEU A 185 -4.22 9.41 -16.20
C LEU A 185 -4.91 9.44 -14.83
N HIS A 186 -4.69 8.45 -14.01
CA HIS A 186 -5.29 8.32 -12.68
C HIS A 186 -4.39 8.88 -11.58
N GLN A 187 -4.98 9.12 -10.39
CA GLN A 187 -4.23 9.68 -9.27
C GLN A 187 -3.20 8.70 -8.71
N PHE A 188 -3.54 7.40 -8.71
CA PHE A 188 -2.68 6.34 -8.18
C PHE A 188 -2.52 5.20 -9.18
N LEU A 189 -1.41 4.49 -9.05
CA LEU A 189 -1.18 3.20 -9.68
C LEU A 189 -1.47 2.10 -8.65
N LEU A 190 -2.21 1.07 -9.06
CA LEU A 190 -2.42 -0.15 -8.30
C LEU A 190 -1.83 -1.30 -9.09
N ALA A 191 -0.79 -1.92 -8.54
CA ALA A 191 -0.02 -2.99 -9.15
C ALA A 191 -0.22 -4.30 -8.38
N ARG A 192 -0.51 -5.39 -9.10
CA ARG A 192 -0.70 -6.73 -8.53
C ARG A 192 0.20 -7.74 -9.24
N ALA A 193 0.82 -8.62 -8.48
CA ALA A 193 1.53 -9.80 -8.96
C ALA A 193 1.08 -11.05 -8.17
N PRO A 194 1.11 -12.22 -8.83
CA PRO A 194 1.00 -13.50 -8.16
C PRO A 194 2.23 -13.77 -7.32
#